data_5f7057d3764ea02a7e6c7817f4648868
#
_entry.id   5f7057d3764ea02a7e6c7817f4648868
#
_cell.length_a   1.000
_cell.length_b   1.000
_cell.length_c   1.000
_cell.angle_alpha   90.00
_cell.angle_beta   90.00
_cell.angle_gamma   90.00
#
_symmetry.space_group_name_H-M   'P 1'
#
loop_
_entity.id
_entity.type
_entity.pdbx_description
1 polymer ?
#
loop_
_entity_poly.entity_id
_entity_poly.type
_entity_poly.pdbx_seq_one_letter_code
_entity_poly.pdbx_strand_id
1 'polypeptide(L)' 'MICLICRQAELVDGLASALFERGEVKCTITSIPAKVCPNCGDAVVKENVALELLQEMNDLVRSGLTEETRDYQRLQRK' A
#
# COMPACT_ATOMS: atom_id res chain seq x y z
N MET A 1 7.02 10.10 -15.11
CA MET A 1 5.94 10.81 -14.43
C MET A 1 6.50 11.65 -13.30
N ILE A 2 6.16 12.92 -13.28
CA ILE A 2 6.67 13.85 -12.29
C ILE A 2 5.77 13.85 -11.07
N CYS A 3 6.37 13.93 -9.89
CA CYS A 3 5.64 13.99 -8.62
C CYS A 3 4.71 15.22 -8.63
N LEU A 4 3.43 15.00 -8.36
CA LEU A 4 2.43 16.08 -8.37
C LEU A 4 2.47 16.92 -7.08
N ILE A 5 3.15 16.45 -6.07
CA ILE A 5 3.24 17.13 -4.78
C ILE A 5 4.38 18.15 -4.78
N CYS A 6 5.60 17.68 -5.00
CA CYS A 6 6.77 18.58 -4.98
C CYS A 6 7.12 19.13 -6.35
N ARG A 7 6.73 18.47 -7.44
CA ARG A 7 6.98 18.85 -8.83
C ARG A 7 8.44 19.07 -9.18
N GLN A 8 9.35 18.51 -8.38
CA GLN A 8 10.79 18.72 -8.59
C GLN A 8 11.53 17.43 -8.94
N ALA A 9 10.89 16.30 -8.85
CA ALA A 9 11.52 15.02 -9.14
C ALA A 9 10.57 14.10 -9.86
N GLU A 10 11.12 13.18 -10.63
CA GLU A 10 10.33 12.12 -11.25
C GLU A 10 10.11 10.99 -10.28
N LEU A 11 8.92 10.40 -10.36
CA LEU A 11 8.62 9.20 -9.59
C LEU A 11 9.39 8.03 -10.15
N VAL A 12 9.94 7.22 -9.25
CA VAL A 12 10.69 6.02 -9.62
C VAL A 12 10.01 4.79 -9.03
N ASP A 13 10.29 3.63 -9.63
CA ASP A 13 9.77 2.38 -9.11
C ASP A 13 10.36 2.09 -7.73
N GLY A 14 9.49 1.71 -6.80
CA GLY A 14 9.91 1.40 -5.46
C GLY A 14 8.86 0.58 -4.74
N LEU A 15 9.05 0.42 -3.45
CA LEU A 15 8.11 -0.31 -2.60
C LEU A 15 7.63 0.61 -1.49
N ALA A 16 6.37 0.47 -1.14
CA ALA A 16 5.76 1.25 -0.08
C ALA A 16 5.05 0.32 0.91
N SER A 17 4.65 0.87 2.02
CA SER A 17 3.82 0.15 2.96
C SER A 17 2.59 1.00 3.27
N ALA A 18 1.50 0.34 3.64
CA ALA A 18 0.26 1.00 3.96
C ALA A 18 -0.27 0.48 5.29
N LEU A 19 -0.77 1.39 6.11
CA LEU A 19 -1.40 1.05 7.37
C LEU A 19 -2.89 1.32 7.26
N PHE A 20 -3.69 0.30 7.53
CA PHE A 20 -5.14 0.43 7.57
C PHE A 20 -5.62 0.24 8.99
N GLU A 21 -6.44 1.18 9.45
CA GLU A 21 -7.07 1.08 10.76
C GLU A 21 -8.58 1.21 10.60
N ARG A 22 -9.30 0.28 11.21
CA ARG A 22 -10.75 0.30 11.17
C ARG A 22 -11.28 -0.28 12.47
N GLY A 23 -11.78 0.62 13.33
CA GLY A 23 -12.18 0.22 14.67
C GLY A 23 -10.98 -0.27 15.45
N GLU A 24 -11.03 -1.49 15.91
CA GLU A 24 -9.94 -2.13 16.65
C GLU A 24 -8.98 -2.87 15.73
N VAL A 25 -9.29 -2.95 14.44
CA VAL A 25 -8.49 -3.69 13.48
C VAL A 25 -7.39 -2.81 12.91
N LYS A 26 -6.15 -3.31 12.96
CA LYS A 26 -5.00 -2.65 12.35
C LYS A 26 -4.33 -3.64 11.41
N CYS A 27 -4.16 -3.23 10.17
CA CYS A 27 -3.51 -4.05 9.17
C CYS A 27 -2.41 -3.25 8.49
N THR A 28 -1.20 -3.81 8.46
CA THR A 28 -0.07 -3.22 7.75
C THR A 28 0.27 -4.13 6.57
N ILE A 29 0.33 -3.55 5.38
CA ILE A 29 0.72 -4.28 4.19
C ILE A 29 2.03 -3.68 3.70
N THR A 30 3.05 -4.53 3.54
CA THR A 30 4.39 -4.12 3.13
C THR A 30 4.70 -4.58 1.71
N SER A 31 5.78 -4.09 1.15
CA SER A 31 6.28 -4.48 -0.17
C SER A 31 5.27 -4.21 -1.30
N ILE A 32 4.53 -3.12 -1.17
CA ILE A 32 3.55 -2.73 -2.18
C ILE A 32 4.28 -2.05 -3.34
N PRO A 33 4.15 -2.55 -4.58
CA PRO A 33 4.76 -1.86 -5.72
C PRO A 33 4.13 -0.49 -5.92
N ALA A 34 4.95 0.53 -5.96
CA ALA A 34 4.48 1.91 -6.06
C ALA A 34 5.49 2.76 -6.79
N LYS A 35 5.05 3.93 -7.26
CA LYS A 35 5.93 4.97 -7.76
C LYS A 35 6.24 5.89 -6.58
N VAL A 36 7.50 6.06 -6.28
CA VAL A 36 7.96 6.81 -5.11
C VAL A 36 8.74 8.03 -5.57
N CYS A 37 8.48 9.16 -4.92
CA CYS A 37 9.24 10.37 -5.18
C CYS A 37 10.50 10.38 -4.32
N PRO A 38 11.70 10.43 -4.93
CA PRO A 38 12.93 10.44 -4.14
C PRO A 38 13.16 11.78 -3.42
N ASN A 39 12.42 12.81 -3.76
CA ASN A 39 12.58 14.12 -3.16
C ASN A 39 11.68 14.32 -1.93
N CYS A 40 10.39 14.10 -2.07
CA CYS A 40 9.46 14.32 -0.96
C CYS A 40 9.00 13.03 -0.25
N GLY A 41 9.32 11.87 -0.81
CA GLY A 41 8.96 10.60 -0.20
C GLY A 41 7.53 10.15 -0.44
N ASP A 42 6.78 10.87 -1.26
CA ASP A 42 5.41 10.48 -1.59
C ASP A 42 5.40 9.20 -2.43
N ALA A 43 4.33 8.43 -2.28
CA ALA A 43 4.16 7.19 -3.04
C ALA A 43 2.80 7.18 -3.72
N VAL A 44 2.78 6.71 -4.96
CA VAL A 44 1.56 6.59 -5.74
C VAL A 44 1.38 5.13 -6.13
N VAL A 45 0.23 4.57 -5.84
CA VAL A 45 -0.11 3.17 -6.13
C VAL A 45 -1.03 3.13 -7.33
N LYS A 46 -0.87 2.10 -8.16
CA LYS A 46 -1.78 1.90 -9.29
C LYS A 46 -3.18 1.53 -8.78
N GLU A 47 -4.20 1.86 -9.58
CA GLU A 47 -5.59 1.62 -9.19
C GLU A 47 -5.87 0.14 -8.91
N ASN A 48 -5.37 -0.77 -9.76
CA ASN A 48 -5.59 -2.20 -9.55
C ASN A 48 -4.94 -2.70 -8.27
N VAL A 49 -3.78 -2.14 -7.90
CA VAL A 49 -3.11 -2.47 -6.65
C VAL A 49 -3.93 -1.95 -5.47
N ALA A 50 -4.45 -0.73 -5.58
CA ALA A 50 -5.28 -0.15 -4.52
C ALA A 50 -6.54 -0.99 -4.28
N LEU A 51 -7.16 -1.49 -5.35
CA LEU A 51 -8.34 -2.35 -5.22
C LEU A 51 -8.01 -3.67 -4.51
N GLU A 52 -6.87 -4.27 -4.82
CA GLU A 52 -6.44 -5.49 -4.15
C GLU A 52 -6.18 -5.25 -2.66
N LEU A 53 -5.61 -4.10 -2.32
CA LEU A 53 -5.39 -3.73 -0.93
C LEU A 53 -6.70 -3.58 -0.17
N LEU A 54 -7.70 -2.98 -0.80
CA LEU A 54 -9.01 -2.82 -0.19
C LEU A 54 -9.69 -4.17 0.05
N GLN A 55 -9.58 -5.09 -0.90
CA GLN A 55 -10.13 -6.42 -0.75
C GLN A 55 -9.46 -7.17 0.40
N GLU A 56 -8.15 -7.08 0.48
CA GLU A 56 -7.40 -7.73 1.56
C GLU A 56 -7.79 -7.15 2.92
N MET A 57 -7.94 -5.84 3.01
CA MET A 57 -8.37 -5.21 4.25
C MET A 57 -9.76 -5.70 4.66
N ASN A 58 -10.68 -5.78 3.71
CA ASN A 58 -12.02 -6.27 4.00
C ASN A 58 -12.01 -7.70 4.50
N ASP A 59 -11.17 -8.56 3.91
CA ASP A 59 -11.04 -9.95 4.33
C ASP A 59 -10.50 -10.04 5.76
N LEU A 60 -9.54 -9.20 6.10
CA LEU A 60 -8.97 -9.18 7.45
C LEU A 60 -10.00 -8.72 8.48
N VAL A 61 -10.80 -7.72 8.13
CA VAL A 61 -11.88 -7.25 9.01
C VAL A 61 -12.89 -8.36 9.24
N ARG A 62 -13.24 -9.09 8.18
CA ARG A 62 -14.19 -10.21 8.28
C ARG A 62 -13.66 -11.35 9.12
N SER A 63 -12.36 -11.60 9.07
CA SER A 63 -11.76 -12.69 9.85
C SER A 63 -11.65 -12.37 11.34
N GLY A 64 -11.90 -11.12 11.72
CA GLY A 64 -11.89 -10.71 13.12
C GLY A 64 -10.50 -10.52 13.69
N LEU A 65 -9.48 -10.42 12.85
CA LEU A 65 -8.12 -10.17 13.30
C LEU A 65 -7.99 -8.73 13.78
N THR A 66 -7.37 -8.54 14.94
CA THR A 66 -7.21 -7.20 15.51
C THR A 66 -5.91 -6.54 15.06
N GLU A 67 -4.90 -7.34 14.75
CA GLU A 67 -3.62 -6.82 14.29
C GLU A 67 -3.00 -7.82 13.33
N GLU A 68 -2.55 -7.35 12.17
CA GLU A 68 -1.96 -8.20 11.16
C GLU A 68 -0.95 -7.41 10.33
N THR A 69 0.16 -8.06 9.99
CA THR A 69 1.12 -7.53 9.05
C THR A 69 1.23 -8.50 7.89
N ARG A 70 1.03 -8.03 6.68
CA ARG A 70 1.08 -8.87 5.49
C ARG A 70 2.03 -8.28 4.45
N ASP A 71 2.59 -9.17 3.65
CA ASP A 71 3.47 -8.80 2.55
C ASP A 71 2.67 -8.87 1.26
N TYR A 72 2.59 -7.77 0.53
CA TYR A 72 1.81 -7.70 -0.70
C TYR A 72 2.27 -8.72 -1.73
N GLN A 73 3.58 -8.96 -1.83
CA GLN A 73 4.10 -9.90 -2.80
C GLN A 73 3.63 -11.33 -2.55
N ARG A 74 3.40 -11.68 -1.28
CA ARG A 74 2.83 -12.98 -0.93
C ARG A 74 1.36 -13.08 -1.32
N LEU A 75 0.63 -11.96 -1.24
CA LEU A 75 -0.78 -11.92 -1.62
C LEU A 75 -0.96 -12.17 -3.12
N GLN A 76 0.04 -11.83 -3.91
CA GLN A 76 0.01 -12.02 -5.36
C GLN A 76 0.29 -13.46 -5.78
N ARG A 77 0.80 -14.28 -4.91
CA ARG A 77 1.08 -15.67 -5.22
C ARG A 77 -0.18 -16.50 -5.18
N LYS A 78 -0.46 -17.09 -6.29
CA LYS A 78 -1.58 -18.02 -6.41
C LYS A 78 -1.06 -19.39 -6.79
#